data_bd489e38d9894b2ed8923c3c1186ba48
#
_entry.id   bd489e38d9894b2ed8923c3c1186ba48
#
_cell.length_a   1.000
_cell.length_b   1.000
_cell.length_c   1.000
_cell.angle_alpha   90.00
_cell.angle_beta   90.00
_cell.angle_gamma   90.00
#
_symmetry.space_group_name_H-M   'P 1'
#
loop_
_entity.id
_entity.type
_entity.pdbx_description
1 polymer ?
#
loop_
_entity_poly.entity_id
_entity_poly.type
_entity_poly.pdbx_seq_one_letter_code
_entity_poly.pdbx_strand_id
1 'polypeptide(L)'
;GGCGIPGPPASFRMGRRTDDKKKAVKPKSASKKDAGNSKDARLGDAQIDFQPRTGPDAPSRTGASMDVEATEIIVFAGRQELLYNASLKLVHGQKYGLIGRNGVGKSTLLRAMADRDGRVPIARHIMTMHVEQEITGDETPVLRSVLTADREREWLLSVEQELLAHEDDGSGKEPTVHGVGLMEVYERLDELFSDDAEARAAVILSGLGFSGEDQQRPTKEFSGGWRMRIALAQALFVQPDLLLLDEPTNHLDVPAVTWLEEFLKSLEKTTVMIVSHDRSFLCSCTTNTIFLHRKRLWYYGGNYDTFLRVRSEQRTNQEAISAQQQRKVSHLKQFIARFGQGHKKMAKQAQSRMKMLSKLQDEAVAVDFDDPYLQLDFPAAPTLPPPCISVIDASFGYDERRTLYKSLNFGVDCDSRIAIVGPNGAGKSTFLKLLDGTLQPTEGSVRRHAKLSLARFTQHHIEMMDPEEDAVVHMRRLGRGGIKEDGTSEVTVEEARKYLGRFGLQGDLALNPIKCLSGGQKSRLAFAELAWSSPHLLLLDEPTNHLDEQSVEW
;
A
#
# COMPACT_ATOMS: atom_id res chain seq x y z
N GLY A 1 28.02 30.22 2.08
CA GLY A 1 26.58 30.34 2.03
C GLY A 1 25.94 29.17 2.76
N GLY A 2 25.59 29.31 4.04
CA GLY A 2 24.97 28.23 4.81
C GLY A 2 23.46 28.27 4.66
N CYS A 3 22.87 27.19 4.15
CA CYS A 3 21.45 26.92 4.26
C CYS A 3 21.17 26.40 5.67
N GLY A 4 20.58 27.25 6.52
CA GLY A 4 20.11 26.89 7.86
C GLY A 4 18.90 25.97 7.78
N ILE A 5 19.03 24.79 8.37
CA ILE A 5 17.94 23.84 8.60
C ILE A 5 17.04 24.43 9.70
N PRO A 6 15.73 24.57 9.52
CA PRO A 6 14.85 25.02 10.60
C PRO A 6 14.78 23.97 11.70
N GLY A 7 15.18 24.35 12.89
CA GLY A 7 15.01 23.55 14.11
C GLY A 7 13.54 23.37 14.49
N PRO A 8 13.22 22.41 15.38
CA PRO A 8 11.84 22.12 15.76
C PRO A 8 11.19 23.33 16.43
N PRO A 9 9.88 23.58 16.19
CA PRO A 9 9.18 24.71 16.77
C PRO A 9 9.12 24.61 18.30
N ALA A 10 9.36 25.73 18.94
CA ALA A 10 9.35 25.90 20.38
C ALA A 10 8.00 25.49 21.00
N SER A 11 8.10 24.89 22.18
CA SER A 11 6.99 24.46 23.02
C SER A 11 5.95 25.56 23.28
N PHE A 12 4.71 25.31 22.89
CA PHE A 12 3.56 26.14 23.26
C PHE A 12 3.29 26.01 24.75
N ARG A 13 3.40 27.14 25.49
CA ARG A 13 2.95 27.28 26.88
C ARG A 13 1.43 27.18 26.93
N MET A 14 0.91 26.20 27.65
CA MET A 14 -0.49 26.16 28.06
C MET A 14 -0.76 27.30 29.07
N GLY A 15 -1.45 28.33 28.62
CA GLY A 15 -2.08 29.32 29.47
C GLY A 15 -3.30 28.70 30.17
N ARG A 16 -3.37 28.91 31.51
CA ARG A 16 -4.54 28.59 32.34
C ARG A 16 -5.77 29.29 31.77
N ARG A 17 -6.77 28.52 31.36
CA ARG A 17 -8.11 29.05 31.06
C ARG A 17 -8.94 29.09 32.33
N THR A 18 -9.41 30.27 32.65
CA THR A 18 -10.51 30.56 33.57
C THR A 18 -11.83 30.06 32.99
N ASP A 19 -12.65 29.46 33.84
CA ASP A 19 -14.00 28.99 33.53
C ASP A 19 -14.90 30.14 33.08
N ASP A 20 -15.33 30.11 31.82
CA ASP A 20 -16.47 30.89 31.35
C ASP A 20 -17.51 29.96 30.73
N LYS A 21 -18.63 29.83 31.46
CA LYS A 21 -19.83 29.11 31.02
C LYS A 21 -20.42 29.81 29.80
N LYS A 22 -20.27 29.24 28.59
CA LYS A 22 -21.08 29.60 27.43
C LYS A 22 -22.03 28.48 27.05
N LYS A 23 -23.31 28.87 26.98
CA LYS A 23 -24.50 28.07 26.64
C LYS A 23 -24.31 27.30 25.32
N ALA A 24 -24.66 26.03 25.35
CA ALA A 24 -24.76 25.17 24.17
C ALA A 24 -25.85 25.68 23.22
N VAL A 25 -25.47 26.07 22.01
CA VAL A 25 -26.37 26.29 20.89
C VAL A 25 -26.51 24.97 20.13
N LYS A 26 -27.71 24.39 20.15
CA LYS A 26 -28.07 23.23 19.34
C LYS A 26 -28.05 23.59 17.85
N PRO A 27 -27.43 22.81 16.97
CA PRO A 27 -27.58 23.04 15.52
C PRO A 27 -28.99 22.64 15.09
N LYS A 28 -29.62 23.53 14.31
CA LYS A 28 -30.93 23.32 13.68
C LYS A 28 -30.84 22.16 12.68
N SER A 29 -31.80 21.27 12.77
CA SER A 29 -32.07 20.20 11.80
C SER A 29 -32.29 20.79 10.40
N ALA A 30 -31.40 20.46 9.45
CA ALA A 30 -31.67 20.66 8.03
C ALA A 30 -32.62 19.56 7.54
N SER A 31 -33.66 20.00 6.84
CA SER A 31 -34.74 19.17 6.34
C SER A 31 -34.26 18.11 5.34
N LYS A 32 -34.73 16.89 5.56
CA LYS A 32 -34.79 15.84 4.53
C LYS A 32 -35.66 16.29 3.38
N LYS A 33 -35.11 16.51 2.20
CA LYS A 33 -35.82 16.34 0.92
C LYS A 33 -34.83 15.85 -0.13
N ASP A 34 -35.32 14.82 -0.86
CA ASP A 34 -34.83 14.26 -2.10
C ASP A 34 -33.57 13.38 -2.01
N ALA A 35 -33.77 12.18 -1.42
CA ALA A 35 -33.01 10.99 -1.78
C ALA A 35 -33.67 10.36 -3.03
N GLY A 36 -33.33 10.87 -4.22
CA GLY A 36 -33.55 10.22 -5.51
C GLY A 36 -32.61 9.03 -5.65
N ASN A 37 -33.22 7.90 -5.82
CA ASN A 37 -32.72 6.57 -6.09
C ASN A 37 -31.68 6.57 -7.23
N SER A 38 -30.39 6.41 -6.94
CA SER A 38 -29.38 5.91 -7.87
C SER A 38 -28.61 4.79 -7.19
N LYS A 39 -29.26 3.63 -7.11
CA LYS A 39 -28.58 2.35 -6.99
C LYS A 39 -28.07 2.00 -8.37
N ASP A 40 -26.80 1.60 -8.44
CA ASP A 40 -25.99 1.10 -9.54
C ASP A 40 -24.99 2.12 -10.12
N ALA A 41 -24.03 2.54 -9.27
CA ALA A 41 -22.68 2.85 -9.74
C ALA A 41 -21.79 1.72 -9.25
N ARG A 42 -21.53 0.76 -10.13
CA ARG A 42 -20.64 -0.39 -9.88
C ARG A 42 -19.22 0.12 -9.73
N LEU A 43 -18.61 -0.18 -8.58
CA LEU A 43 -17.17 -0.08 -8.35
C LEU A 43 -16.44 -0.85 -9.48
N GLY A 44 -15.62 -0.18 -10.25
CA GLY A 44 -14.83 -0.87 -11.27
C GLY A 44 -14.04 0.01 -12.22
N ASP A 45 -14.39 1.28 -12.35
CA ASP A 45 -13.60 2.22 -13.14
C ASP A 45 -12.71 3.04 -12.21
N ALA A 46 -11.43 3.19 -12.54
CA ALA A 46 -10.59 4.20 -11.92
C ALA A 46 -11.38 5.51 -11.95
N GLN A 47 -11.76 6.05 -10.78
CA GLN A 47 -12.57 7.27 -10.72
C GLN A 47 -11.75 8.43 -11.26
N ILE A 48 -11.82 8.62 -12.59
CA ILE A 48 -11.29 9.79 -13.25
C ILE A 48 -12.43 10.82 -13.23
N ASP A 49 -12.34 11.80 -12.34
CA ASP A 49 -13.24 12.95 -12.35
C ASP A 49 -12.82 13.86 -13.51
N PHE A 50 -13.44 13.60 -14.68
CA PHE A 50 -13.15 14.34 -15.91
C PHE A 50 -13.78 15.72 -15.85
N GLN A 51 -12.95 16.75 -15.87
CA GLN A 51 -13.35 18.10 -16.22
C GLN A 51 -12.61 18.50 -17.50
N PRO A 52 -13.30 18.89 -18.58
CA PRO A 52 -12.63 19.32 -19.80
C PRO A 52 -11.68 20.48 -19.49
N ARG A 53 -10.48 20.41 -20.05
CA ARG A 53 -9.44 21.45 -19.87
C ARG A 53 -9.60 22.61 -20.84
N THR A 54 -10.51 22.46 -21.79
CA THR A 54 -10.87 23.43 -22.84
C THR A 54 -12.36 23.78 -22.75
N GLY A 55 -12.71 24.99 -23.14
CA GLY A 55 -14.07 25.51 -23.12
C GLY A 55 -14.39 26.43 -21.94
N PRO A 56 -15.59 27.04 -21.92
CA PRO A 56 -15.98 28.09 -20.96
C PRO A 56 -16.04 27.61 -19.50
N ASP A 57 -16.21 26.33 -19.27
CA ASP A 57 -16.26 25.71 -17.93
C ASP A 57 -14.91 25.14 -17.47
N ALA A 58 -13.85 25.29 -18.29
CA ALA A 58 -12.52 24.78 -17.95
C ALA A 58 -11.93 25.56 -16.77
N PRO A 59 -11.34 24.87 -15.76
CA PRO A 59 -10.69 25.55 -14.65
C PRO A 59 -9.48 26.34 -15.14
N SER A 60 -9.44 27.66 -14.85
CA SER A 60 -8.31 28.51 -15.26
C SER A 60 -7.01 28.03 -14.64
N ARG A 61 -6.03 27.69 -15.48
CA ARG A 61 -4.67 27.28 -15.08
C ARG A 61 -3.66 28.44 -15.09
N THR A 62 -4.03 29.57 -15.69
CA THR A 62 -3.13 30.71 -15.87
C THR A 62 -2.73 31.29 -14.53
N GLY A 63 -1.45 31.04 -14.12
CA GLY A 63 -0.92 31.52 -12.84
C GLY A 63 -1.29 30.71 -11.60
N ALA A 64 -2.03 29.59 -11.74
CA ALA A 64 -2.36 28.71 -10.61
C ALA A 64 -1.15 27.83 -10.24
N SER A 65 -0.89 27.68 -8.94
CA SER A 65 0.15 26.75 -8.46
C SER A 65 -0.30 25.30 -8.71
N MET A 66 0.61 24.49 -9.25
CA MET A 66 0.44 23.04 -9.41
C MET A 66 0.89 22.26 -8.18
N ASP A 67 1.34 22.95 -7.13
CA ASP A 67 1.66 22.34 -5.85
C ASP A 67 0.37 21.94 -5.10
N VAL A 68 0.40 20.78 -4.47
CA VAL A 68 -0.68 20.35 -3.58
C VAL A 68 -0.34 20.79 -2.16
N GLU A 69 -1.14 21.69 -1.60
CA GLU A 69 -1.00 22.12 -0.21
C GLU A 69 -2.36 22.01 0.49
N ALA A 70 -2.44 21.10 1.46
CA ALA A 70 -3.63 20.89 2.27
C ALA A 70 -3.23 20.88 3.75
N THR A 71 -3.89 21.71 4.55
CA THR A 71 -3.64 21.84 6.00
C THR A 71 -4.83 21.33 6.80
N GLU A 72 -4.59 20.97 8.06
CA GLU A 72 -5.64 20.50 8.98
C GLU A 72 -6.42 19.27 8.49
N ILE A 73 -5.72 18.36 7.77
CA ILE A 73 -6.30 17.14 7.25
C ILE A 73 -6.66 16.19 8.39
N ILE A 74 -7.89 15.70 8.38
CA ILE A 74 -8.37 14.64 9.27
C ILE A 74 -8.95 13.53 8.41
N VAL A 75 -8.37 12.32 8.50
CA VAL A 75 -8.82 11.15 7.74
C VAL A 75 -9.26 10.06 8.70
N PHE A 76 -10.42 9.47 8.43
CA PHE A 76 -10.98 8.35 9.18
C PHE A 76 -11.10 7.10 8.31
N ALA A 77 -10.88 5.92 8.92
CA ALA A 77 -11.30 4.64 8.36
C ALA A 77 -12.39 4.06 9.29
N GLY A 78 -13.65 4.15 8.86
CA GLY A 78 -14.78 3.80 9.71
C GLY A 78 -14.83 4.66 10.98
N ARG A 79 -14.56 4.04 12.14
CA ARG A 79 -14.53 4.73 13.44
C ARG A 79 -13.11 5.11 13.90
N GLN A 80 -12.09 4.64 13.21
CA GLN A 80 -10.69 4.87 13.57
C GLN A 80 -10.16 6.13 12.88
N GLU A 81 -9.61 7.05 13.65
CA GLU A 81 -8.91 8.24 13.16
C GLU A 81 -7.49 7.86 12.74
N LEU A 82 -7.18 8.02 11.44
CA LEU A 82 -5.89 7.69 10.84
C LEU A 82 -4.94 8.87 10.82
N LEU A 83 -5.45 10.07 10.50
CA LEU A 83 -4.70 11.31 10.52
C LEU A 83 -5.44 12.34 11.36
N TYR A 84 -4.68 13.11 12.13
CA TYR A 84 -5.19 14.20 12.96
C TYR A 84 -4.36 15.46 12.77
N ASN A 85 -5.01 16.51 12.28
CA ASN A 85 -4.39 17.81 12.04
C ASN A 85 -3.06 17.70 11.28
N ALA A 86 -3.06 16.90 10.21
CA ALA A 86 -1.90 16.68 9.36
C ALA A 86 -1.85 17.76 8.26
N SER A 87 -0.65 18.11 7.81
CA SER A 87 -0.45 18.95 6.63
C SER A 87 0.16 18.12 5.52
N LEU A 88 -0.46 18.15 4.34
CA LEU A 88 0.07 17.54 3.12
C LEU A 88 0.63 18.63 2.22
N LYS A 89 1.88 18.46 1.79
CA LYS A 89 2.56 19.37 0.89
C LYS A 89 3.33 18.59 -0.16
N LEU A 90 2.93 18.72 -1.42
CA LEU A 90 3.59 18.09 -2.56
C LEU A 90 3.97 19.17 -3.57
N VAL A 91 5.23 19.21 -3.91
CA VAL A 91 5.78 20.15 -4.90
C VAL A 91 5.64 19.52 -6.28
N HIS A 92 5.21 20.28 -7.25
CA HIS A 92 4.99 19.84 -8.63
C HIS A 92 6.24 19.18 -9.24
N GLY A 93 6.03 18.08 -9.97
CA GLY A 93 7.10 17.32 -10.63
C GLY A 93 7.98 16.48 -9.71
N GLN A 94 7.75 16.50 -8.38
CA GLN A 94 8.50 15.68 -7.43
C GLN A 94 7.88 14.30 -7.25
N LYS A 95 8.71 13.32 -6.88
CA LYS A 95 8.32 11.92 -6.67
C LYS A 95 8.44 11.56 -5.20
N TYR A 96 7.32 11.24 -4.58
CA TYR A 96 7.20 10.99 -3.14
C TYR A 96 6.98 9.51 -2.86
N GLY A 97 7.78 8.92 -1.97
CA GLY A 97 7.51 7.62 -1.37
C GLY A 97 6.71 7.79 -0.08
N LEU A 98 5.49 7.27 -0.02
CA LEU A 98 4.69 7.25 1.21
C LEU A 98 4.95 5.96 1.97
N ILE A 99 5.63 6.08 3.11
CA ILE A 99 6.08 4.96 3.93
C ILE A 99 5.32 4.96 5.26
N GLY A 100 5.10 3.78 5.79
CA GLY A 100 4.45 3.56 7.08
C GLY A 100 4.03 2.11 7.26
N ARG A 101 3.72 1.71 8.48
CA ARG A 101 3.27 0.34 8.78
C ARG A 101 2.01 -0.03 8.01
N ASN A 102 1.77 -1.32 7.85
CA ASN A 102 0.51 -1.80 7.31
C ASN A 102 -0.63 -1.46 8.29
N GLY A 103 -1.77 -1.02 7.73
CA GLY A 103 -2.94 -0.64 8.51
C GLY A 103 -2.90 0.78 9.11
N VAL A 104 -1.83 1.57 8.92
CA VAL A 104 -1.81 2.98 9.39
C VAL A 104 -2.61 3.93 8.51
N GLY A 105 -3.10 3.46 7.34
CA GLY A 105 -3.98 4.23 6.48
C GLY A 105 -3.31 4.82 5.23
N LYS A 106 -2.22 4.23 4.70
CA LYS A 106 -1.57 4.69 3.46
C LYS A 106 -2.54 4.71 2.28
N SER A 107 -3.14 3.56 1.96
CA SER A 107 -4.13 3.43 0.87
C SER A 107 -5.37 4.29 1.10
N THR A 108 -5.82 4.40 2.36
CA THR A 108 -6.96 5.26 2.71
C THR A 108 -6.65 6.74 2.46
N LEU A 109 -5.41 7.17 2.71
CA LEU A 109 -4.97 8.52 2.39
C LEU A 109 -4.96 8.75 0.88
N LEU A 110 -4.41 7.82 0.09
CA LEU A 110 -4.40 7.91 -1.38
C LEU A 110 -5.84 7.99 -1.93
N ARG A 111 -6.75 7.14 -1.44
CA ARG A 111 -8.18 7.21 -1.80
C ARG A 111 -8.79 8.57 -1.43
N ALA A 112 -8.55 9.05 -0.21
CA ALA A 112 -9.08 10.35 0.22
C ALA A 112 -8.53 11.54 -0.59
N MET A 113 -7.34 11.39 -1.19
CA MET A 113 -6.77 12.36 -2.14
C MET A 113 -7.41 12.24 -3.53
N ALA A 114 -7.76 11.03 -3.96
CA ALA A 114 -8.41 10.76 -5.23
C ALA A 114 -9.91 11.13 -5.22
N ASP A 115 -10.58 10.81 -4.10
CA ASP A 115 -12.01 11.02 -3.90
C ASP A 115 -12.32 12.47 -3.62
N ARG A 116 -12.45 13.37 -4.46
CA ARG A 116 -12.70 14.81 -4.27
C ARG A 116 -13.88 15.17 -3.34
N ASP A 117 -14.13 14.35 -2.31
CA ASP A 117 -15.19 14.52 -1.30
C ASP A 117 -14.86 15.57 -0.22
N GLY A 118 -13.72 16.27 -0.34
CA GLY A 118 -13.29 17.33 0.57
C GLY A 118 -12.54 16.86 1.81
N ARG A 119 -12.31 15.55 1.97
CA ARG A 119 -11.45 15.03 3.08
C ARG A 119 -10.02 15.52 2.98
N VAL A 120 -9.49 15.58 1.75
CA VAL A 120 -8.20 16.21 1.43
C VAL A 120 -8.47 17.25 0.33
N PRO A 121 -8.39 18.56 0.63
CA PRO A 121 -8.71 19.61 -0.34
C PRO A 121 -7.59 19.73 -1.38
N ILE A 122 -7.77 19.08 -2.53
CA ILE A 122 -6.92 19.24 -3.72
C ILE A 122 -7.60 20.21 -4.69
N ALA A 123 -6.84 21.15 -5.24
CA ALA A 123 -7.37 22.14 -6.17
C ALA A 123 -7.97 21.48 -7.41
N ARG A 124 -9.12 21.97 -7.88
CA ARG A 124 -9.87 21.36 -8.99
C ARG A 124 -9.12 21.33 -10.32
N HIS A 125 -8.20 22.26 -10.55
CA HIS A 125 -7.39 22.33 -11.76
C HIS A 125 -6.27 21.27 -11.82
N ILE A 126 -5.99 20.56 -10.71
CA ILE A 126 -5.00 19.49 -10.64
C ILE A 126 -5.69 18.17 -10.99
N MET A 127 -5.35 17.59 -12.14
CA MET A 127 -5.84 16.29 -12.54
C MET A 127 -5.18 15.21 -11.69
N THR A 128 -5.98 14.48 -10.90
CA THR A 128 -5.51 13.41 -10.02
C THR A 128 -5.96 12.07 -10.55
N MET A 129 -5.05 11.09 -10.61
CA MET A 129 -5.36 9.71 -10.97
C MET A 129 -4.80 8.75 -9.93
N HIS A 130 -5.60 7.78 -9.51
CA HIS A 130 -5.25 6.79 -8.50
C HIS A 130 -5.33 5.38 -9.09
N VAL A 131 -4.26 4.63 -8.95
CA VAL A 131 -4.18 3.22 -9.35
C VAL A 131 -4.11 2.36 -8.10
N GLU A 132 -5.18 1.65 -7.81
CA GLU A 132 -5.29 0.80 -6.62
C GLU A 132 -5.82 -0.60 -6.93
N GLN A 133 -6.78 -0.70 -7.84
CA GLN A 133 -7.50 -1.94 -8.13
C GLN A 133 -7.47 -2.27 -9.62
N GLU A 134 -7.72 -3.54 -9.92
CA GLU A 134 -7.89 -4.01 -11.29
C GLU A 134 -9.13 -3.40 -11.94
N ILE A 135 -9.05 -3.16 -13.25
CA ILE A 135 -10.21 -2.75 -14.04
C ILE A 135 -11.24 -3.90 -14.16
N THR A 136 -12.50 -3.56 -14.36
CA THR A 136 -13.52 -4.53 -14.76
C THR A 136 -13.24 -4.99 -16.19
N GLY A 137 -13.14 -6.33 -16.38
CA GLY A 137 -12.95 -6.89 -17.73
C GLY A 137 -14.21 -6.80 -18.58
N ASP A 138 -14.08 -6.28 -19.79
CA ASP A 138 -15.12 -6.16 -20.78
C ASP A 138 -14.69 -6.71 -22.15
N GLU A 139 -15.49 -6.49 -23.21
CA GLU A 139 -15.19 -6.92 -24.59
C GLU A 139 -14.21 -5.98 -25.30
N THR A 140 -13.78 -4.88 -24.67
CA THR A 140 -12.91 -3.88 -25.28
C THR A 140 -11.48 -4.43 -25.40
N PRO A 141 -10.81 -4.32 -26.56
CA PRO A 141 -9.40 -4.65 -26.70
C PRO A 141 -8.53 -3.83 -25.74
N VAL A 142 -7.47 -4.46 -25.22
CA VAL A 142 -6.56 -3.82 -24.25
C VAL A 142 -6.05 -2.46 -24.74
N LEU A 143 -5.56 -2.39 -25.98
CA LEU A 143 -5.05 -1.15 -26.56
C LEU A 143 -6.12 -0.06 -26.57
N ARG A 144 -7.34 -0.38 -26.99
CA ARG A 144 -8.45 0.58 -27.03
C ARG A 144 -8.87 1.00 -25.61
N SER A 145 -8.86 0.10 -24.64
CA SER A 145 -9.14 0.40 -23.23
C SER A 145 -8.15 1.42 -22.66
N VAL A 146 -6.87 1.40 -23.09
CA VAL A 146 -5.87 2.40 -22.69
C VAL A 146 -6.14 3.74 -23.39
N LEU A 147 -6.46 3.74 -24.68
CA LEU A 147 -6.75 4.98 -25.41
C LEU A 147 -7.97 5.72 -24.87
N THR A 148 -9.05 4.98 -24.56
CA THR A 148 -10.30 5.57 -24.02
C THR A 148 -10.17 6.05 -22.58
N ALA A 149 -9.09 5.74 -21.88
CA ALA A 149 -8.80 6.29 -20.55
C ALA A 149 -8.51 7.79 -20.58
N ASP A 150 -7.99 8.31 -21.69
CA ASP A 150 -7.85 9.76 -21.92
C ASP A 150 -9.17 10.36 -22.38
N ARG A 151 -10.02 10.68 -21.39
CA ARG A 151 -11.36 11.25 -21.63
C ARG A 151 -11.31 12.63 -22.29
N GLU A 152 -10.26 13.41 -22.08
CA GLU A 152 -10.08 14.70 -22.73
C GLU A 152 -9.91 14.52 -24.25
N ARG A 153 -9.04 13.59 -24.63
CA ARG A 153 -8.83 13.23 -26.01
C ARG A 153 -10.11 12.69 -26.68
N GLU A 154 -10.78 11.74 -26.04
CA GLU A 154 -12.05 11.17 -26.56
C GLU A 154 -13.13 12.25 -26.71
N TRP A 155 -13.25 13.16 -25.74
CA TRP A 155 -14.19 14.28 -25.82
C TRP A 155 -13.83 15.23 -26.98
N LEU A 156 -12.55 15.61 -27.13
CA LEU A 156 -12.11 16.46 -28.23
C LEU A 156 -12.38 15.83 -29.60
N LEU A 157 -12.13 14.52 -29.74
CA LEU A 157 -12.45 13.78 -30.98
C LEU A 157 -13.96 13.74 -31.25
N SER A 158 -14.80 13.66 -30.22
CA SER A 158 -16.26 13.72 -30.40
C SER A 158 -16.71 15.12 -30.83
N VAL A 159 -16.13 16.18 -30.24
CA VAL A 159 -16.41 17.58 -30.60
C VAL A 159 -15.94 17.87 -32.03
N GLU A 160 -14.77 17.36 -32.44
CA GLU A 160 -14.29 17.45 -33.82
C GLU A 160 -15.30 16.85 -34.81
N GLN A 161 -15.77 15.61 -34.54
CA GLN A 161 -16.77 14.95 -35.38
C GLN A 161 -18.06 15.72 -35.46
N GLU A 162 -18.56 16.29 -34.37
CA GLU A 162 -19.76 17.13 -34.35
C GLU A 162 -19.53 18.41 -35.13
N LEU A 163 -18.41 19.11 -34.99
CA LEU A 163 -18.09 20.32 -35.74
C LEU A 163 -17.96 20.06 -37.24
N LEU A 164 -17.36 18.92 -37.63
CA LEU A 164 -17.25 18.53 -39.05
C LEU A 164 -18.60 18.10 -39.64
N ALA A 165 -19.52 17.59 -38.81
CA ALA A 165 -20.87 17.22 -39.25
C ALA A 165 -21.82 18.42 -39.39
N HIS A 166 -21.52 19.57 -38.77
CA HIS A 166 -22.28 20.81 -38.95
C HIS A 166 -22.02 21.35 -40.35
N GLU A 167 -23.06 21.30 -41.21
CA GLU A 167 -23.05 21.98 -42.49
C GLU A 167 -22.98 23.50 -42.26
N ASP A 168 -22.26 24.21 -43.12
CA ASP A 168 -22.14 25.66 -43.09
C ASP A 168 -23.56 26.30 -43.27
N ASP A 169 -24.12 26.86 -42.22
CA ASP A 169 -25.44 27.48 -42.24
C ASP A 169 -25.47 28.84 -42.96
N GLY A 170 -24.33 29.21 -43.60
CA GLY A 170 -24.20 30.46 -44.34
C GLY A 170 -24.18 31.73 -43.45
N SER A 171 -24.07 31.57 -42.13
CA SER A 171 -24.07 32.72 -41.18
C SER A 171 -22.72 33.44 -41.10
N GLY A 172 -21.67 32.88 -41.71
CA GLY A 172 -20.31 33.43 -41.70
C GLY A 172 -19.63 33.43 -40.33
N LYS A 173 -20.19 32.71 -39.35
CA LYS A 173 -19.59 32.45 -38.04
C LYS A 173 -19.04 31.02 -38.02
N GLU A 174 -17.83 30.84 -37.49
CA GLU A 174 -17.29 29.52 -37.29
C GLU A 174 -18.20 28.70 -36.34
N PRO A 175 -18.56 27.48 -36.70
CA PRO A 175 -19.35 26.61 -35.83
C PRO A 175 -18.60 26.37 -34.53
N THR A 176 -19.27 26.46 -33.41
CA THR A 176 -18.74 26.14 -32.09
C THR A 176 -19.65 25.12 -31.42
N VAL A 177 -19.07 24.04 -30.91
CA VAL A 177 -19.73 23.00 -30.10
C VAL A 177 -19.22 23.12 -28.67
N HIS A 178 -20.09 23.18 -27.70
CA HIS A 178 -19.75 23.44 -26.30
C HIS A 178 -18.84 24.68 -26.06
N GLY A 179 -18.96 25.70 -26.96
CA GLY A 179 -18.18 26.94 -26.87
C GLY A 179 -16.72 26.83 -27.34
N VAL A 180 -16.36 25.72 -28.00
CA VAL A 180 -15.02 25.44 -28.54
C VAL A 180 -15.11 25.42 -30.06
N GLY A 181 -14.17 26.09 -30.75
CA GLY A 181 -14.05 26.09 -32.19
C GLY A 181 -13.10 25.03 -32.73
N LEU A 182 -13.17 24.73 -34.03
CA LEU A 182 -12.38 23.65 -34.66
C LEU A 182 -10.85 23.88 -34.51
N MET A 183 -10.40 25.13 -34.65
CA MET A 183 -8.97 25.45 -34.44
C MET A 183 -8.48 25.16 -33.03
N GLU A 184 -9.28 25.50 -32.03
CA GLU A 184 -8.97 25.26 -30.62
C GLU A 184 -8.92 23.74 -30.32
N VAL A 185 -9.82 22.96 -30.95
CA VAL A 185 -9.81 21.50 -30.85
C VAL A 185 -8.51 20.93 -31.44
N TYR A 186 -8.10 21.38 -32.63
CA TYR A 186 -6.85 20.90 -33.27
C TYR A 186 -5.62 21.28 -32.48
N GLU A 187 -5.49 22.54 -32.02
CA GLU A 187 -4.39 22.98 -31.16
C GLU A 187 -4.27 22.08 -29.92
N ARG A 188 -5.41 21.75 -29.32
CA ARG A 188 -5.40 20.92 -28.10
C ARG A 188 -5.12 19.45 -28.39
N LEU A 189 -5.60 18.88 -29.50
CA LEU A 189 -5.27 17.52 -29.93
C LEU A 189 -3.79 17.38 -30.27
N ASP A 190 -3.18 18.41 -30.87
CA ASP A 190 -1.74 18.45 -31.14
C ASP A 190 -0.92 18.49 -29.83
N GLU A 191 -1.32 19.33 -28.86
CA GLU A 191 -0.71 19.37 -27.53
C GLU A 191 -0.77 18.01 -26.79
N LEU A 192 -1.83 17.22 -27.02
CA LEU A 192 -1.98 15.88 -26.45
C LEU A 192 -1.26 14.80 -27.27
N PHE A 193 -0.58 15.16 -28.35
CA PHE A 193 0.07 14.23 -29.28
C PHE A 193 -0.92 13.12 -29.73
N SER A 194 -2.12 13.53 -30.15
CA SER A 194 -3.21 12.60 -30.46
C SER A 194 -2.88 11.66 -31.61
N ASP A 195 -2.12 12.11 -32.60
CA ASP A 195 -1.72 11.31 -33.76
C ASP A 195 -0.81 10.14 -33.39
N ASP A 196 0.05 10.32 -32.38
CA ASP A 196 0.95 9.28 -31.88
C ASP A 196 0.37 8.47 -30.71
N ALA A 197 -0.89 8.73 -30.33
CA ALA A 197 -1.50 8.14 -29.13
C ALA A 197 -1.49 6.62 -29.14
N GLU A 198 -1.79 5.99 -30.29
CA GLU A 198 -1.82 4.54 -30.44
C GLU A 198 -0.41 3.94 -30.27
N ALA A 199 0.59 4.56 -30.88
CA ALA A 199 1.99 4.13 -30.74
C ALA A 199 2.48 4.25 -29.28
N ARG A 200 2.16 5.36 -28.60
CA ARG A 200 2.49 5.56 -27.18
C ARG A 200 1.82 4.53 -26.28
N ALA A 201 0.52 4.26 -26.49
CA ALA A 201 -0.20 3.25 -25.73
C ALA A 201 0.40 1.85 -25.95
N ALA A 202 0.75 1.50 -27.20
CA ALA A 202 1.40 0.22 -27.52
C ALA A 202 2.78 0.07 -26.87
N VAL A 203 3.59 1.14 -26.81
CA VAL A 203 4.89 1.15 -26.11
C VAL A 203 4.72 0.93 -24.61
N ILE A 204 3.77 1.61 -23.98
CA ILE A 204 3.48 1.45 -22.54
C ILE A 204 3.04 0.01 -22.25
N LEU A 205 2.13 -0.53 -23.05
CA LEU A 205 1.66 -1.90 -22.89
C LEU A 205 2.79 -2.92 -23.08
N SER A 206 3.65 -2.73 -24.10
CA SER A 206 4.81 -3.60 -24.31
C SER A 206 5.78 -3.56 -23.14
N GLY A 207 6.03 -2.38 -22.56
CA GLY A 207 6.85 -2.20 -21.36
C GLY A 207 6.29 -2.93 -20.13
N LEU A 208 4.97 -3.03 -20.03
CA LEU A 208 4.28 -3.79 -18.97
C LEU A 208 4.11 -5.28 -19.30
N GLY A 209 4.69 -5.76 -20.41
CA GLY A 209 4.78 -7.16 -20.77
C GLY A 209 3.66 -7.68 -21.69
N PHE A 210 2.82 -6.82 -22.28
CA PHE A 210 1.81 -7.24 -23.26
C PHE A 210 2.45 -7.42 -24.64
N SER A 211 2.28 -8.60 -25.23
CA SER A 211 2.65 -8.83 -26.62
C SER A 211 1.70 -8.09 -27.58
N GLY A 212 2.10 -7.90 -28.84
CA GLY A 212 1.22 -7.28 -29.84
C GLY A 212 -0.10 -8.01 -30.03
N GLU A 213 -0.13 -9.34 -29.88
CA GLU A 213 -1.35 -10.14 -29.91
C GLU A 213 -2.23 -9.88 -28.67
N ASP A 214 -1.63 -9.79 -27.47
CA ASP A 214 -2.36 -9.53 -26.23
C ASP A 214 -3.02 -8.16 -26.22
N GLN A 215 -2.41 -7.16 -26.87
CA GLN A 215 -2.96 -5.80 -26.98
C GLN A 215 -4.29 -5.75 -27.75
N GLN A 216 -4.54 -6.73 -28.65
CA GLN A 216 -5.77 -6.82 -29.44
C GLN A 216 -6.85 -7.69 -28.77
N ARG A 217 -6.51 -8.39 -27.69
CA ARG A 217 -7.46 -9.27 -26.99
C ARG A 217 -8.37 -8.48 -26.05
N PRO A 218 -9.63 -8.96 -25.84
CA PRO A 218 -10.55 -8.36 -24.88
C PRO A 218 -10.02 -8.37 -23.45
N THR A 219 -10.25 -7.30 -22.69
CA THR A 219 -9.77 -7.17 -21.30
C THR A 219 -10.32 -8.26 -20.37
N LYS A 220 -11.52 -8.80 -20.62
CA LYS A 220 -12.14 -9.88 -19.84
C LYS A 220 -11.35 -11.19 -19.85
N GLU A 221 -10.55 -11.46 -20.88
CA GLU A 221 -9.76 -12.69 -20.99
C GLU A 221 -8.54 -12.71 -20.08
N PHE A 222 -8.22 -11.59 -19.46
CA PHE A 222 -7.05 -11.44 -18.62
C PHE A 222 -7.36 -11.69 -17.14
N SER A 223 -6.39 -12.28 -16.43
CA SER A 223 -6.46 -12.45 -14.98
C SER A 223 -6.38 -11.10 -14.25
N GLY A 224 -6.75 -11.09 -12.96
CA GLY A 224 -6.72 -9.88 -12.11
C GLY A 224 -5.40 -9.13 -12.17
N GLY A 225 -4.26 -9.82 -12.02
CA GLY A 225 -2.94 -9.19 -12.10
C GLY A 225 -2.65 -8.54 -13.45
N TRP A 226 -3.12 -9.12 -14.56
CA TRP A 226 -3.01 -8.51 -15.89
C TRP A 226 -3.94 -7.31 -16.04
N ARG A 227 -5.17 -7.38 -15.49
CA ARG A 227 -6.09 -6.22 -15.47
C ARG A 227 -5.55 -5.06 -14.63
N MET A 228 -4.82 -5.35 -13.54
CA MET A 228 -4.09 -4.33 -12.80
C MET A 228 -3.00 -3.64 -13.65
N ARG A 229 -2.28 -4.41 -14.49
CA ARG A 229 -1.31 -3.82 -15.44
C ARG A 229 -2.00 -2.93 -16.48
N ILE A 230 -3.21 -3.28 -16.92
CA ILE A 230 -3.99 -2.41 -17.83
C ILE A 230 -4.38 -1.12 -17.13
N ALA A 231 -4.86 -1.16 -15.87
CA ALA A 231 -5.15 0.03 -15.07
C ALA A 231 -3.91 0.94 -14.92
N LEU A 232 -2.75 0.32 -14.67
CA LEU A 232 -1.48 1.05 -14.63
C LEU A 232 -1.14 1.68 -15.98
N ALA A 233 -1.31 0.93 -17.11
CA ALA A 233 -1.09 1.46 -18.46
C ALA A 233 -1.97 2.67 -18.75
N GLN A 234 -3.25 2.62 -18.37
CA GLN A 234 -4.18 3.74 -18.50
C GLN A 234 -3.68 4.99 -17.77
N ALA A 235 -3.24 4.82 -16.53
CA ALA A 235 -2.75 5.93 -15.72
C ALA A 235 -1.44 6.55 -16.27
N LEU A 236 -0.54 5.71 -16.77
CA LEU A 236 0.72 6.16 -17.38
C LEU A 236 0.49 6.83 -18.74
N PHE A 237 -0.53 6.39 -19.50
CA PHE A 237 -0.88 6.97 -20.79
C PHE A 237 -1.46 8.38 -20.64
N VAL A 238 -2.36 8.58 -19.68
CA VAL A 238 -3.03 9.88 -19.42
C VAL A 238 -2.07 10.94 -18.89
N GLN A 239 -1.00 10.57 -18.19
CA GLN A 239 -0.03 11.47 -17.57
C GLN A 239 -0.69 12.61 -16.76
N PRO A 240 -1.38 12.28 -15.66
CA PRO A 240 -2.07 13.29 -14.84
C PRO A 240 -1.08 14.24 -14.14
N ASP A 241 -1.55 15.36 -13.60
CA ASP A 241 -0.73 16.28 -12.82
C ASP A 241 -0.26 15.65 -11.49
N LEU A 242 -1.14 14.82 -10.88
CA LEU A 242 -0.87 14.04 -9.67
C LEU A 242 -1.21 12.57 -9.90
N LEU A 243 -0.19 11.72 -9.89
CA LEU A 243 -0.33 10.27 -10.02
C LEU A 243 -0.14 9.60 -8.66
N LEU A 244 -1.14 8.86 -8.21
CA LEU A 244 -1.16 8.11 -6.96
C LEU A 244 -1.07 6.62 -7.26
N LEU A 245 0.02 5.97 -6.82
CA LEU A 245 0.28 4.55 -7.07
C LEU A 245 0.28 3.78 -5.74
N ASP A 246 -0.63 2.83 -5.59
CA ASP A 246 -0.69 1.94 -4.43
C ASP A 246 -0.19 0.56 -4.83
N GLU A 247 0.99 0.17 -4.32
CA GLU A 247 1.67 -1.10 -4.59
C GLU A 247 1.79 -1.45 -6.10
N PRO A 248 2.32 -0.55 -6.95
CA PRO A 248 2.33 -0.75 -8.40
C PRO A 248 3.24 -1.90 -8.85
N THR A 249 4.17 -2.35 -8.01
CA THR A 249 5.10 -3.46 -8.28
C THR A 249 4.45 -4.84 -8.09
N ASN A 250 3.31 -4.91 -7.39
CA ASN A 250 2.59 -6.15 -7.23
C ASN A 250 2.15 -6.68 -8.61
N HIS A 251 2.32 -7.98 -8.81
CA HIS A 251 2.00 -8.68 -10.07
C HIS A 251 2.88 -8.31 -11.29
N LEU A 252 3.90 -7.45 -11.14
CA LEU A 252 4.89 -7.19 -12.17
C LEU A 252 6.05 -8.19 -12.08
N ASP A 253 6.62 -8.55 -13.21
CA ASP A 253 7.89 -9.27 -13.28
C ASP A 253 9.06 -8.28 -13.34
N VAL A 254 10.28 -8.77 -13.09
CA VAL A 254 11.47 -7.91 -12.98
C VAL A 254 11.66 -7.00 -14.20
N PRO A 255 11.50 -7.47 -15.46
CA PRO A 255 11.60 -6.58 -16.62
C PRO A 255 10.57 -5.45 -16.61
N ALA A 256 9.31 -5.74 -16.26
CA ALA A 256 8.25 -4.73 -16.20
C ALA A 256 8.48 -3.72 -15.06
N VAL A 257 8.99 -4.16 -13.90
CA VAL A 257 9.39 -3.25 -12.82
C VAL A 257 10.50 -2.32 -13.27
N THR A 258 11.56 -2.84 -13.90
CA THR A 258 12.67 -2.02 -14.41
C THR A 258 12.20 -0.99 -15.42
N TRP A 259 11.35 -1.40 -16.36
CA TRP A 259 10.76 -0.50 -17.34
C TRP A 259 9.90 0.59 -16.65
N LEU A 260 9.08 0.21 -15.66
CA LEU A 260 8.26 1.16 -14.91
C LEU A 260 9.11 2.20 -14.16
N GLU A 261 10.23 1.77 -13.57
CA GLU A 261 11.20 2.68 -12.93
C GLU A 261 11.73 3.74 -13.89
N GLU A 262 12.15 3.30 -15.09
CA GLU A 262 12.68 4.21 -16.12
C GLU A 262 11.59 5.17 -16.62
N PHE A 263 10.38 4.64 -16.83
CA PHE A 263 9.25 5.45 -17.26
C PHE A 263 8.86 6.50 -16.22
N LEU A 264 8.74 6.13 -14.94
CA LEU A 264 8.44 7.08 -13.86
C LEU A 264 9.53 8.17 -13.72
N LYS A 265 10.80 7.82 -13.95
CA LYS A 265 11.90 8.80 -13.94
C LYS A 265 11.77 9.81 -15.09
N SER A 266 11.27 9.39 -16.24
CA SER A 266 11.07 10.26 -17.40
C SER A 266 9.93 11.29 -17.24
N LEU A 267 9.01 11.06 -16.30
CA LEU A 267 7.90 11.97 -16.01
C LEU A 267 8.39 13.21 -15.24
N GLU A 268 8.74 14.29 -15.94
CA GLU A 268 9.26 15.51 -15.30
C GLU A 268 8.14 16.41 -14.75
N LYS A 269 7.00 16.46 -15.41
CA LYS A 269 5.88 17.35 -15.09
C LYS A 269 4.82 16.74 -14.18
N THR A 270 4.84 15.43 -13.97
CA THR A 270 3.88 14.72 -13.14
C THR A 270 4.40 14.59 -11.71
N THR A 271 3.62 15.01 -10.74
CA THR A 271 3.86 14.72 -9.33
C THR A 271 3.42 13.29 -9.05
N VAL A 272 4.31 12.46 -8.51
CA VAL A 272 4.00 11.06 -8.24
C VAL A 272 4.07 10.78 -6.75
N MET A 273 3.05 10.12 -6.20
CA MET A 273 3.09 9.56 -4.85
C MET A 273 2.98 8.05 -4.93
N ILE A 274 3.96 7.36 -4.37
CA ILE A 274 4.12 5.90 -4.47
C ILE A 274 4.04 5.30 -3.07
N VAL A 275 3.16 4.33 -2.89
CA VAL A 275 3.19 3.38 -1.78
C VAL A 275 3.77 2.08 -2.33
N SER A 276 4.84 1.57 -1.75
CA SER A 276 5.40 0.26 -2.11
C SER A 276 6.15 -0.34 -0.94
N HIS A 277 6.22 -1.67 -0.91
CA HIS A 277 7.06 -2.45 -0.01
C HIS A 277 8.40 -2.83 -0.64
N ASP A 278 8.60 -2.54 -1.93
CA ASP A 278 9.85 -2.76 -2.64
C ASP A 278 10.81 -1.58 -2.40
N ARG A 279 11.85 -1.83 -1.59
CA ARG A 279 12.88 -0.84 -1.27
C ARG A 279 13.66 -0.39 -2.48
N SER A 280 14.02 -1.33 -3.37
CA SER A 280 14.80 -1.03 -4.56
C SER A 280 14.05 -0.06 -5.47
N PHE A 281 12.77 -0.35 -5.68
CA PHE A 281 11.87 0.50 -6.44
C PHE A 281 11.72 1.89 -5.83
N LEU A 282 11.48 2.00 -4.51
CA LEU A 282 11.38 3.29 -3.83
C LEU A 282 12.68 4.08 -3.90
N CYS A 283 13.85 3.44 -3.68
CA CYS A 283 15.15 4.10 -3.80
C CYS A 283 15.42 4.64 -5.20
N SER A 284 14.97 3.90 -6.22
CA SER A 284 15.18 4.21 -7.61
C SER A 284 14.28 5.35 -8.12
N CYS A 285 12.99 5.36 -7.69
CA CYS A 285 11.96 6.24 -8.25
C CYS A 285 11.72 7.52 -7.44
N THR A 286 12.00 7.54 -6.12
CA THR A 286 11.58 8.66 -5.26
C THR A 286 12.66 9.70 -5.04
N THR A 287 12.26 10.98 -5.02
CA THR A 287 13.11 12.13 -4.69
C THR A 287 12.94 12.56 -3.24
N ASN A 288 11.76 12.31 -2.66
CA ASN A 288 11.39 12.67 -1.30
C ASN A 288 10.64 11.52 -0.64
N THR A 289 10.70 11.45 0.68
CA THR A 289 10.02 10.42 1.46
C THR A 289 9.07 11.07 2.46
N ILE A 290 7.83 10.59 2.49
CA ILE A 290 6.81 10.96 3.49
C ILE A 290 6.57 9.76 4.39
N PHE A 291 6.80 9.94 5.68
CA PHE A 291 6.60 8.90 6.68
C PHE A 291 5.32 9.15 7.48
N LEU A 292 4.37 8.23 7.35
CA LEU A 292 3.11 8.22 8.09
C LEU A 292 3.30 7.51 9.44
N HIS A 293 3.38 8.30 10.52
CA HIS A 293 3.61 7.78 11.86
C HIS A 293 2.80 8.56 12.90
N ARG A 294 2.17 7.85 13.84
CA ARG A 294 1.38 8.44 14.95
C ARG A 294 0.38 9.49 14.50
N LYS A 295 -0.37 9.16 13.43
CA LYS A 295 -1.41 10.02 12.85
C LYS A 295 -0.90 11.35 12.27
N ARG A 296 0.41 11.44 11.93
CA ARG A 296 1.07 12.62 11.34
C ARG A 296 1.91 12.24 10.15
N LEU A 297 2.15 13.20 9.27
CA LEU A 297 3.02 13.09 8.12
C LEU A 297 4.37 13.76 8.44
N TRP A 298 5.46 13.02 8.25
CA TRP A 298 6.82 13.49 8.46
C TRP A 298 7.54 13.49 7.11
N TYR A 299 8.18 14.61 6.78
CA TYR A 299 8.83 14.81 5.49
C TYR A 299 10.34 14.66 5.61
N TYR A 300 10.91 13.85 4.73
CA TYR A 300 12.34 13.64 4.61
C TYR A 300 12.76 13.94 3.18
N GLY A 301 13.79 14.81 3.02
CA GLY A 301 14.42 15.05 1.73
C GLY A 301 15.32 13.88 1.35
N GLY A 302 15.19 13.40 0.13
CA GLY A 302 15.91 12.23 -0.36
C GLY A 302 15.07 10.97 -0.46
N ASN A 303 15.68 9.94 -1.05
CA ASN A 303 15.07 8.64 -1.27
C ASN A 303 14.96 7.81 0.03
N TYR A 304 14.46 6.58 -0.12
CA TYR A 304 14.23 5.68 1.00
C TYR A 304 15.49 5.37 1.84
N ASP A 305 16.65 5.17 1.22
CA ASP A 305 17.90 4.92 1.95
C ASP A 305 18.33 6.11 2.80
N THR A 306 18.17 7.32 2.26
CA THR A 306 18.44 8.57 3.00
C THR A 306 17.51 8.69 4.20
N PHE A 307 16.22 8.36 4.03
CA PHE A 307 15.25 8.30 5.13
C PHE A 307 15.69 7.35 6.24
N LEU A 308 16.06 6.10 5.89
CA LEU A 308 16.50 5.10 6.88
C LEU A 308 17.73 5.58 7.67
N ARG A 309 18.72 6.15 6.98
CA ARG A 309 19.92 6.68 7.62
C ARG A 309 19.59 7.81 8.59
N VAL A 310 18.84 8.82 8.13
CA VAL A 310 18.46 9.97 8.97
C VAL A 310 17.64 9.51 10.17
N ARG A 311 16.71 8.57 9.97
CA ARG A 311 15.89 8.02 11.06
C ARG A 311 16.71 7.25 12.08
N SER A 312 17.67 6.42 11.62
CA SER A 312 18.57 5.69 12.53
C SER A 312 19.44 6.63 13.36
N GLU A 313 19.98 7.70 12.76
CA GLU A 313 20.73 8.74 13.46
C GLU A 313 19.87 9.49 14.49
N GLN A 314 18.64 9.87 14.11
CA GLN A 314 17.70 10.52 15.02
C GLN A 314 17.35 9.62 16.20
N ARG A 315 17.13 8.34 15.97
CA ARG A 315 16.84 7.34 17.00
C ARG A 315 18.01 7.20 17.97
N THR A 316 19.22 7.01 17.48
CA THR A 316 20.43 6.91 18.30
C THR A 316 20.62 8.16 19.17
N ASN A 317 20.39 9.34 18.60
CA ASN A 317 20.46 10.59 19.35
C ASN A 317 19.36 10.68 20.44
N GLN A 318 18.12 10.28 20.13
CA GLN A 318 17.04 10.25 21.11
C GLN A 318 17.30 9.26 22.23
N GLU A 319 17.81 8.06 21.91
CA GLU A 319 18.22 7.05 22.90
C GLU A 319 19.32 7.59 23.82
N ALA A 320 20.34 8.25 23.26
CA ALA A 320 21.42 8.85 24.03
C ALA A 320 20.91 9.95 24.98
N ILE A 321 20.03 10.85 24.49
CA ILE A 321 19.42 11.92 25.29
C ILE A 321 18.54 11.31 26.39
N SER A 322 17.72 10.31 26.07
CA SER A 322 16.86 9.62 27.04
C SER A 322 17.69 8.91 28.12
N ALA A 323 18.75 8.20 27.75
CA ALA A 323 19.66 7.55 28.68
C ALA A 323 20.33 8.57 29.61
N GLN A 324 20.76 9.74 29.09
CA GLN A 324 21.31 10.81 29.89
C GLN A 324 20.28 11.39 30.86
N GLN A 325 19.04 11.62 30.41
CA GLN A 325 17.95 12.09 31.27
C GLN A 325 17.63 11.07 32.36
N GLN A 326 17.54 9.77 32.02
CA GLN A 326 17.30 8.72 33.02
C GLN A 326 18.39 8.64 34.08
N ARG A 327 19.68 8.80 33.71
CA ARG A 327 20.79 8.87 34.66
C ARG A 327 20.64 10.07 35.59
N LYS A 328 20.28 11.27 35.08
CA LYS A 328 20.03 12.46 35.90
C LYS A 328 18.84 12.26 36.84
N VAL A 329 17.74 11.68 36.35
CA VAL A 329 16.54 11.36 37.15
C VAL A 329 16.88 10.37 38.28
N SER A 330 17.63 9.31 37.98
CA SER A 330 18.06 8.31 38.94
C SER A 330 18.96 8.91 40.03
N HIS A 331 19.93 9.74 39.64
CA HIS A 331 20.79 10.46 40.60
C HIS A 331 19.99 11.42 41.51
N LEU A 332 19.04 12.18 40.95
CA LEU A 332 18.15 13.04 41.72
C LEU A 332 17.26 12.25 42.67
N LYS A 333 16.69 11.13 42.25
CA LYS A 333 15.89 10.23 43.10
C LYS A 333 16.72 9.68 44.28
N GLN A 334 17.94 9.22 44.00
CA GLN A 334 18.86 8.73 45.07
C GLN A 334 19.21 9.81 46.07
N PHE A 335 19.48 11.04 45.61
CA PHE A 335 19.76 12.16 46.50
C PHE A 335 18.56 12.53 47.38
N ILE A 336 17.36 12.60 46.79
CA ILE A 336 16.12 12.91 47.50
C ILE A 336 15.84 11.82 48.55
N ALA A 337 16.03 10.54 48.22
CA ALA A 337 15.85 9.43 49.16
C ALA A 337 16.82 9.49 50.34
N ARG A 338 18.10 9.87 50.10
CA ARG A 338 19.11 9.99 51.18
C ARG A 338 18.92 11.19 52.08
N PHE A 339 18.49 12.33 51.58
CA PHE A 339 18.53 13.61 52.28
C PHE A 339 17.16 14.27 52.44
N GLY A 340 16.08 13.68 51.96
CA GLY A 340 14.71 14.23 51.99
C GLY A 340 14.14 14.35 53.41
N GLN A 341 14.59 13.51 54.35
CA GLN A 341 14.15 13.47 55.76
C GLN A 341 15.21 13.98 56.75
N GLY A 342 16.29 14.64 56.26
CA GLY A 342 17.40 15.11 57.08
C GLY A 342 17.26 16.54 57.62
N HIS A 343 18.36 17.11 58.22
CA HIS A 343 18.41 18.45 58.75
C HIS A 343 17.88 19.56 57.86
N LYS A 344 17.25 20.62 58.39
CA LYS A 344 16.55 21.71 57.67
C LYS A 344 17.27 22.26 56.40
N LYS A 345 18.62 22.39 56.45
CA LYS A 345 19.39 22.82 55.24
C LYS A 345 19.34 21.80 54.10
N MET A 346 19.46 20.50 54.40
CA MET A 346 19.41 19.42 53.43
C MET A 346 18.00 19.21 52.87
N ALA A 347 16.97 19.37 53.72
CA ALA A 347 15.56 19.31 53.30
C ALA A 347 15.21 20.39 52.26
N LYS A 348 15.75 21.63 52.39
CA LYS A 348 15.55 22.71 51.43
C LYS A 348 16.22 22.40 50.07
N GLN A 349 17.40 21.78 50.09
CA GLN A 349 18.07 21.32 48.86
C GLN A 349 17.32 20.14 48.20
N ALA A 350 16.80 19.20 49.00
CA ALA A 350 15.98 18.09 48.49
C ALA A 350 14.69 18.61 47.84
N GLN A 351 14.06 19.64 48.42
CA GLN A 351 12.85 20.26 47.85
C GLN A 351 13.15 20.99 46.52
N SER A 352 14.30 21.67 46.39
CA SER A 352 14.73 22.27 45.14
C SER A 352 14.97 21.20 44.05
N ARG A 353 15.59 20.06 44.43
CA ARG A 353 15.82 18.94 43.51
C ARG A 353 14.54 18.16 43.14
N MET A 354 13.54 18.13 44.05
CA MET A 354 12.19 17.63 43.69
C MET A 354 11.55 18.47 42.59
N LYS A 355 11.63 19.80 42.63
CA LYS A 355 11.14 20.67 41.56
C LYS A 355 11.90 20.47 40.25
N MET A 356 13.21 20.19 40.32
CA MET A 356 14.00 19.87 39.16
C MET A 356 13.64 18.49 38.58
N LEU A 357 13.35 17.52 39.44
CA LEU A 357 12.88 16.18 39.03
C LEU A 357 11.53 16.27 38.31
N SER A 358 10.55 17.03 38.87
CA SER A 358 9.26 17.19 38.19
C SER A 358 9.41 17.85 36.83
N LYS A 359 10.24 18.90 36.67
CA LYS A 359 10.53 19.50 35.36
C LYS A 359 11.15 18.54 34.38
N LEU A 360 12.14 17.73 34.80
CA LEU A 360 12.78 16.72 33.95
C LEU A 360 11.82 15.59 33.57
N GLN A 361 10.83 15.27 34.41
CA GLN A 361 9.78 14.31 34.10
C GLN A 361 8.74 14.87 33.12
N ASP A 362 8.41 16.17 33.26
CA ASP A 362 7.51 16.87 32.32
C ASP A 362 8.19 17.10 30.94
N GLU A 363 9.52 17.28 30.94
CA GLU A 363 10.35 17.45 29.73
C GLU A 363 10.91 16.11 29.20
N ALA A 364 10.46 14.97 29.74
CA ALA A 364 10.97 13.67 29.33
C ALA A 364 10.76 13.47 27.81
N VAL A 365 11.85 13.30 27.09
CA VAL A 365 11.83 12.96 25.69
C VAL A 365 11.28 11.53 25.58
N ALA A 366 10.07 11.41 25.05
CA ALA A 366 9.54 10.11 24.70
C ALA A 366 10.40 9.55 23.57
N VAL A 367 11.17 8.52 23.88
CA VAL A 367 11.85 7.75 22.83
C VAL A 367 10.78 7.12 21.99
N ASP A 368 10.87 7.32 20.70
CA ASP A 368 9.99 6.70 19.74
C ASP A 368 10.37 5.23 19.63
N PHE A 369 9.79 4.42 20.52
CA PHE A 369 9.94 2.98 20.42
C PHE A 369 9.12 2.53 19.21
N ASP A 370 9.80 2.08 18.16
CA ASP A 370 9.18 1.16 17.22
C ASP A 370 8.70 -0.05 18.03
N ASP A 371 7.51 -0.58 17.69
CA ASP A 371 7.05 -1.81 18.32
C ASP A 371 8.17 -2.85 18.22
N PRO A 372 8.31 -3.73 19.23
CA PRO A 372 9.36 -4.74 19.21
C PRO A 372 9.31 -5.52 17.91
N TYR A 373 10.49 -5.76 17.33
CA TYR A 373 10.64 -6.60 16.15
C TYR A 373 9.84 -7.89 16.33
N LEU A 374 8.97 -8.15 15.39
CA LEU A 374 8.18 -9.35 15.38
C LEU A 374 9.09 -10.51 14.97
N GLN A 375 9.41 -11.41 15.88
CA GLN A 375 10.14 -12.64 15.55
C GLN A 375 9.13 -13.69 15.11
N LEU A 376 9.06 -13.95 13.79
CA LEU A 376 8.32 -15.08 13.25
C LEU A 376 9.16 -16.34 13.48
N ASP A 377 8.86 -17.09 14.53
CA ASP A 377 9.61 -18.30 14.88
C ASP A 377 8.85 -19.54 14.38
N PHE A 378 9.46 -20.23 13.40
CA PHE A 378 8.95 -21.51 12.92
C PHE A 378 9.56 -22.63 13.76
N PRO A 379 8.72 -23.47 14.41
CA PRO A 379 9.23 -24.58 15.19
C PRO A 379 9.97 -25.58 14.29
N ALA A 380 11.11 -26.08 14.76
CA ALA A 380 11.90 -27.06 14.02
C ALA A 380 11.11 -28.37 13.84
N ALA A 381 11.00 -28.83 12.60
CA ALA A 381 10.45 -30.14 12.29
C ALA A 381 11.47 -31.27 12.56
N PRO A 382 11.02 -32.51 12.83
CA PRO A 382 11.93 -33.67 12.90
C PRO A 382 12.71 -33.82 11.59
N THR A 383 13.99 -34.21 11.66
CA THR A 383 14.79 -34.42 10.47
C THR A 383 14.34 -35.66 9.69
N LEU A 384 14.26 -35.55 8.36
CA LEU A 384 14.00 -36.67 7.46
C LEU A 384 15.24 -37.00 6.63
N PRO A 385 15.45 -38.28 6.27
CA PRO A 385 16.53 -38.62 5.36
C PRO A 385 16.29 -38.05 3.96
N PRO A 386 17.33 -37.51 3.29
CA PRO A 386 17.25 -36.99 1.94
C PRO A 386 17.07 -38.12 0.89
N PRO A 387 16.43 -37.85 -0.28
CA PRO A 387 15.74 -36.64 -0.63
C PRO A 387 14.30 -36.61 -0.06
N CYS A 388 13.85 -35.42 0.40
CA CYS A 388 12.48 -35.25 0.87
C CYS A 388 11.46 -35.26 -0.28
N ILE A 389 11.80 -34.64 -1.41
CA ILE A 389 11.07 -34.72 -2.68
C ILE A 389 12.07 -35.01 -3.80
N SER A 390 11.72 -35.89 -4.72
CA SER A 390 12.48 -36.20 -5.92
C SER A 390 11.56 -36.12 -7.14
N VAL A 391 11.92 -35.26 -8.08
CA VAL A 391 11.28 -35.10 -9.38
C VAL A 391 12.15 -35.77 -10.41
N ILE A 392 11.62 -36.76 -11.13
CA ILE A 392 12.39 -37.60 -12.07
C ILE A 392 11.71 -37.55 -13.43
N ASP A 393 12.41 -36.99 -14.42
CA ASP A 393 11.99 -36.84 -15.81
C ASP A 393 10.55 -36.31 -15.98
N ALA A 394 10.14 -35.42 -15.08
CA ALA A 394 8.77 -34.92 -15.06
C ALA A 394 8.53 -33.91 -16.19
N SER A 395 7.50 -34.19 -16.97
CA SER A 395 6.95 -33.26 -17.98
C SER A 395 5.55 -32.86 -17.57
N PHE A 396 5.15 -31.61 -17.84
CA PHE A 396 3.80 -31.12 -17.55
C PHE A 396 3.35 -30.05 -18.54
N GLY A 397 2.10 -30.13 -18.94
CA GLY A 397 1.35 -29.13 -19.70
C GLY A 397 -0.13 -29.19 -19.34
N TYR A 398 -0.82 -28.05 -19.37
CA TYR A 398 -2.29 -28.03 -19.20
C TYR A 398 -3.01 -28.55 -20.43
N ASP A 399 -2.42 -28.32 -21.61
CA ASP A 399 -2.90 -28.80 -22.89
C ASP A 399 -1.79 -29.59 -23.59
N GLU A 400 -2.17 -30.56 -24.43
CA GLU A 400 -1.22 -31.34 -25.22
C GLU A 400 -0.33 -30.50 -26.16
N ARG A 401 -0.81 -29.29 -26.51
CA ARG A 401 -0.11 -28.35 -27.40
C ARG A 401 0.86 -27.43 -26.72
N ARG A 402 0.74 -27.25 -25.39
CA ARG A 402 1.55 -26.29 -24.62
C ARG A 402 2.19 -26.97 -23.41
N THR A 403 3.34 -27.59 -23.65
CA THR A 403 4.16 -28.15 -22.56
C THR A 403 4.88 -27.03 -21.82
N LEU A 404 4.68 -26.94 -20.49
CA LEU A 404 5.35 -25.97 -19.63
C LEU A 404 6.75 -26.45 -19.22
N TYR A 405 6.87 -27.73 -18.87
CA TYR A 405 8.12 -28.36 -18.46
C TYR A 405 8.37 -29.63 -19.25
N LYS A 406 9.64 -29.88 -19.60
CA LYS A 406 10.08 -31.10 -20.27
C LYS A 406 11.24 -31.73 -19.48
N SER A 407 11.12 -33.03 -19.16
CA SER A 407 12.18 -33.84 -18.54
C SER A 407 12.85 -33.18 -17.34
N LEU A 408 12.04 -32.65 -16.43
CA LEU A 408 12.54 -31.94 -15.25
C LEU A 408 13.09 -32.93 -14.24
N ASN A 409 14.35 -32.74 -13.84
CA ASN A 409 15.01 -33.51 -12.80
C ASN A 409 15.44 -32.59 -11.65
N PHE A 410 14.91 -32.82 -10.46
CA PHE A 410 15.09 -31.92 -9.33
C PHE A 410 14.90 -32.63 -8.00
N GLY A 411 15.73 -32.31 -7.00
CA GLY A 411 15.64 -32.85 -5.65
C GLY A 411 15.55 -31.75 -4.61
N VAL A 412 14.75 -31.98 -3.57
CA VAL A 412 14.59 -31.07 -2.43
C VAL A 412 14.83 -31.83 -1.13
N ASP A 413 15.70 -31.29 -0.30
CA ASP A 413 16.01 -31.78 1.05
C ASP A 413 15.43 -30.83 2.11
N CYS A 414 15.36 -31.27 3.38
CA CYS A 414 14.75 -30.47 4.45
C CYS A 414 15.56 -29.21 4.81
N ASP A 415 16.82 -29.13 4.46
CA ASP A 415 17.73 -28.00 4.66
C ASP A 415 17.86 -27.09 3.42
N SER A 416 17.24 -27.49 2.29
CA SER A 416 17.29 -26.74 1.05
C SER A 416 16.50 -25.41 1.16
N ARG A 417 17.12 -24.33 0.68
CA ARG A 417 16.48 -23.01 0.52
C ARG A 417 16.55 -22.62 -0.95
N ILE A 418 15.40 -22.66 -1.64
CA ILE A 418 15.33 -22.56 -3.08
C ILE A 418 14.42 -21.42 -3.48
N ALA A 419 14.95 -20.48 -4.27
CA ALA A 419 14.17 -19.43 -4.90
C ALA A 419 13.87 -19.79 -6.35
N ILE A 420 12.59 -19.74 -6.74
CA ILE A 420 12.13 -19.97 -8.10
C ILE A 420 11.88 -18.62 -8.76
N VAL A 421 12.68 -18.27 -9.75
CA VAL A 421 12.64 -16.99 -10.45
C VAL A 421 12.28 -17.22 -11.92
N GLY A 422 11.48 -16.33 -12.48
CA GLY A 422 11.09 -16.37 -13.90
C GLY A 422 9.96 -15.39 -14.22
N PRO A 423 9.68 -15.13 -15.50
CA PRO A 423 8.61 -14.22 -15.91
C PRO A 423 7.23 -14.73 -15.48
N ASN A 424 6.24 -13.84 -15.51
CA ASN A 424 4.86 -14.23 -15.24
C ASN A 424 4.35 -15.17 -16.34
N GLY A 425 3.59 -16.19 -15.94
CA GLY A 425 3.14 -17.24 -16.86
C GLY A 425 4.16 -18.35 -17.16
N ALA A 426 5.40 -18.27 -16.65
CA ALA A 426 6.41 -19.33 -16.82
C ALA A 426 6.08 -20.65 -16.09
N GLY A 427 5.03 -20.62 -15.23
CA GLY A 427 4.57 -21.82 -14.52
C GLY A 427 5.04 -21.94 -13.06
N LYS A 428 5.63 -20.90 -12.44
CA LYS A 428 6.15 -20.95 -11.07
C LYS A 428 5.17 -21.59 -10.06
N SER A 429 3.95 -21.09 -10.01
CA SER A 429 2.89 -21.64 -9.14
C SER A 429 2.45 -23.05 -9.56
N THR A 430 2.51 -23.38 -10.86
CA THR A 430 2.26 -24.74 -11.36
C THR A 430 3.31 -25.73 -10.85
N PHE A 431 4.57 -25.31 -10.81
CA PHE A 431 5.65 -26.13 -10.26
C PHE A 431 5.44 -26.42 -8.76
N LEU A 432 5.04 -25.41 -7.98
CA LEU A 432 4.68 -25.61 -6.59
C LEU A 432 3.51 -26.60 -6.42
N LYS A 433 2.50 -26.53 -7.31
CA LYS A 433 1.36 -27.48 -7.36
C LYS A 433 1.79 -28.91 -7.73
N LEU A 434 2.84 -29.08 -8.51
CA LEU A 434 3.44 -30.40 -8.77
C LEU A 434 4.17 -30.92 -7.53
N LEU A 435 4.88 -30.06 -6.81
CA LEU A 435 5.60 -30.44 -5.59
C LEU A 435 4.66 -30.81 -4.44
N ASP A 436 3.53 -30.12 -4.27
CA ASP A 436 2.55 -30.42 -3.22
C ASP A 436 1.63 -31.62 -3.57
N GLY A 437 1.53 -31.98 -4.85
CA GLY A 437 0.74 -33.11 -5.34
C GLY A 437 -0.65 -32.75 -5.76
N THR A 438 -1.03 -31.49 -5.76
CA THR A 438 -2.30 -31.01 -6.30
C THR A 438 -2.41 -31.30 -7.80
N LEU A 439 -1.25 -31.26 -8.51
CA LEU A 439 -1.13 -31.64 -9.92
C LEU A 439 -0.24 -32.88 -10.06
N GLN A 440 -0.53 -33.70 -11.05
CA GLN A 440 0.29 -34.84 -11.44
C GLN A 440 1.05 -34.52 -12.72
N PRO A 441 2.31 -34.95 -12.88
CA PRO A 441 3.05 -34.78 -14.12
C PRO A 441 2.39 -35.62 -15.24
N THR A 442 2.45 -35.14 -16.50
CA THR A 442 1.99 -35.89 -17.68
C THR A 442 2.92 -37.05 -18.00
N GLU A 443 4.23 -36.86 -17.76
CA GLU A 443 5.25 -37.89 -17.91
C GLU A 443 6.22 -37.81 -16.73
N GLY A 444 6.90 -38.91 -16.43
CA GLY A 444 7.82 -39.00 -15.32
C GLY A 444 7.13 -39.17 -13.95
N SER A 445 7.80 -38.82 -12.86
CA SER A 445 7.23 -38.99 -11.52
C SER A 445 7.74 -37.96 -10.53
N VAL A 446 6.86 -37.61 -9.56
CA VAL A 446 7.21 -36.81 -8.38
C VAL A 446 7.05 -37.71 -7.14
N ARG A 447 8.17 -38.07 -6.52
CA ARG A 447 8.22 -38.93 -5.34
C ARG A 447 8.40 -38.08 -4.08
N ARG A 448 7.57 -38.30 -3.07
CA ARG A 448 7.61 -37.61 -1.77
C ARG A 448 7.90 -38.63 -0.68
N HIS A 449 8.67 -38.23 0.31
CA HIS A 449 8.92 -39.09 1.46
C HIS A 449 7.60 -39.33 2.23
N ALA A 450 7.32 -40.58 2.62
CA ALA A 450 6.03 -40.97 3.22
C ALA A 450 5.66 -40.19 4.52
N LYS A 451 6.67 -39.70 5.25
CA LYS A 451 6.49 -38.92 6.50
C LYS A 451 6.66 -37.40 6.27
N LEU A 452 6.71 -36.96 5.02
CA LEU A 452 6.86 -35.55 4.71
C LEU A 452 5.58 -34.79 5.10
N SER A 453 5.70 -33.84 6.03
CA SER A 453 4.70 -32.82 6.31
C SER A 453 5.04 -31.59 5.47
N LEU A 454 4.12 -31.19 4.62
CA LEU A 454 4.29 -30.09 3.70
C LEU A 454 3.24 -29.02 4.01
N ALA A 455 3.64 -27.76 4.11
CA ALA A 455 2.73 -26.63 4.20
C ALA A 455 2.95 -25.71 3.00
N ARG A 456 1.85 -25.19 2.47
CA ARG A 456 1.88 -24.30 1.32
C ARG A 456 1.17 -22.99 1.63
N PHE A 457 1.88 -21.88 1.42
CA PHE A 457 1.32 -20.54 1.43
C PHE A 457 0.93 -20.14 0.02
N THR A 458 -0.30 -19.75 -0.19
CA THR A 458 -0.81 -19.20 -1.45
C THR A 458 -1.55 -17.90 -1.19
N GLN A 459 -1.64 -17.05 -2.18
CA GLN A 459 -2.42 -15.80 -2.08
C GLN A 459 -3.88 -16.08 -1.67
N HIS A 460 -4.50 -17.14 -2.20
CA HIS A 460 -5.87 -17.53 -1.85
C HIS A 460 -6.02 -18.13 -0.43
N HIS A 461 -4.93 -18.45 0.25
CA HIS A 461 -5.00 -19.01 1.60
C HIS A 461 -5.71 -18.06 2.59
N ILE A 462 -5.46 -16.76 2.46
CA ILE A 462 -6.10 -15.72 3.27
C ILE A 462 -7.60 -15.59 2.95
N GLU A 463 -7.99 -15.77 1.68
CA GLU A 463 -9.37 -15.68 1.22
C GLU A 463 -10.22 -16.89 1.66
N MET A 464 -9.58 -18.03 1.92
CA MET A 464 -10.23 -19.25 2.37
C MET A 464 -10.54 -19.26 3.88
N MET A 465 -10.01 -18.33 4.66
CA MET A 465 -10.31 -18.19 6.09
C MET A 465 -11.75 -17.71 6.27
N ASP A 466 -12.45 -18.26 7.26
CA ASP A 466 -13.80 -17.79 7.59
C ASP A 466 -13.75 -16.36 8.14
N PRO A 467 -14.32 -15.38 7.43
CA PRO A 467 -14.24 -13.98 7.81
C PRO A 467 -14.97 -13.65 9.12
N GLU A 468 -15.95 -14.45 9.53
CA GLU A 468 -16.75 -14.24 10.76
C GLU A 468 -16.09 -14.86 12.00
N GLU A 469 -15.17 -15.79 11.82
CA GLU A 469 -14.46 -16.47 12.90
C GLU A 469 -13.36 -15.56 13.49
N ASP A 470 -13.08 -15.65 14.79
CA ASP A 470 -11.92 -15.01 15.38
C ASP A 470 -10.65 -15.86 15.25
N ALA A 471 -9.46 -15.19 15.30
CA ALA A 471 -8.19 -15.88 15.10
C ALA A 471 -7.90 -16.98 16.15
N VAL A 472 -8.43 -16.85 17.36
CA VAL A 472 -8.25 -17.87 18.43
C VAL A 472 -9.09 -19.11 18.13
N VAL A 473 -10.34 -18.94 17.72
CA VAL A 473 -11.24 -20.05 17.33
C VAL A 473 -10.67 -20.76 16.10
N HIS A 474 -10.19 -20.00 15.11
CA HIS A 474 -9.54 -20.53 13.91
C HIS A 474 -8.34 -21.44 14.29
N MET A 475 -7.41 -20.97 15.12
CA MET A 475 -6.26 -21.77 15.57
C MET A 475 -6.65 -23.00 16.39
N ARG A 476 -7.70 -22.91 17.22
CA ARG A 476 -8.21 -24.05 17.98
C ARG A 476 -8.84 -25.12 17.08
N ARG A 477 -9.49 -24.71 16.00
CA ARG A 477 -10.05 -25.61 15.00
C ARG A 477 -8.97 -26.40 14.25
N LEU A 478 -7.84 -25.76 13.98
CA LEU A 478 -6.69 -26.39 13.33
C LEU A 478 -5.87 -27.28 14.24
N GLY A 479 -6.05 -27.17 15.56
CA GLY A 479 -5.39 -28.04 16.53
C GLY A 479 -5.78 -29.51 16.41
N ARG A 480 -4.98 -30.41 17.00
CA ARG A 480 -5.27 -31.85 17.00
C ARG A 480 -6.67 -32.11 17.56
N GLY A 481 -7.51 -32.78 16.77
CA GLY A 481 -8.88 -33.12 17.14
C GLY A 481 -9.93 -32.02 16.89
N GLY A 482 -9.54 -30.82 16.41
CA GLY A 482 -10.46 -29.73 16.11
C GLY A 482 -11.25 -29.22 17.31
N ILE A 483 -12.37 -28.55 17.05
CA ILE A 483 -13.39 -28.19 18.05
C ILE A 483 -14.49 -29.24 17.97
N LYS A 484 -14.76 -29.94 19.07
CA LYS A 484 -15.84 -30.92 19.21
C LYS A 484 -17.19 -30.22 19.25
N GLU A 485 -18.29 -30.99 19.05
CA GLU A 485 -19.67 -30.47 19.10
C GLU A 485 -20.02 -29.79 20.44
N ASP A 486 -19.34 -30.19 21.53
CA ASP A 486 -19.48 -29.60 22.86
C ASP A 486 -18.68 -28.29 23.06
N GLY A 487 -18.01 -27.80 22.03
CA GLY A 487 -17.15 -26.61 22.06
C GLY A 487 -15.76 -26.83 22.69
N THR A 488 -15.40 -28.07 23.06
CA THR A 488 -14.09 -28.40 23.60
C THR A 488 -13.07 -28.63 22.49
N SER A 489 -11.81 -28.26 22.75
CA SER A 489 -10.66 -28.49 21.87
C SER A 489 -9.48 -28.93 22.73
N GLU A 490 -8.59 -29.75 22.18
CA GLU A 490 -7.32 -30.10 22.84
C GLU A 490 -6.45 -28.88 23.06
N VAL A 491 -6.61 -27.82 22.22
CA VAL A 491 -5.92 -26.55 22.33
C VAL A 491 -6.73 -25.59 23.21
N THR A 492 -6.12 -25.11 24.28
CA THR A 492 -6.75 -24.12 25.16
C THR A 492 -6.76 -22.72 24.53
N VAL A 493 -7.69 -21.86 24.93
CA VAL A 493 -7.74 -20.45 24.49
C VAL A 493 -6.43 -19.72 24.82
N GLU A 494 -5.85 -20.02 25.98
CA GLU A 494 -4.60 -19.37 26.43
C GLU A 494 -3.41 -19.78 25.56
N GLU A 495 -3.30 -21.06 25.20
CA GLU A 495 -2.26 -21.56 24.29
C GLU A 495 -2.36 -20.93 22.91
N ALA A 496 -3.56 -20.88 22.32
CA ALA A 496 -3.80 -20.23 21.03
C ALA A 496 -3.45 -18.73 21.08
N ARG A 497 -3.86 -18.01 22.12
CA ARG A 497 -3.53 -16.59 22.31
C ARG A 497 -2.02 -16.36 22.49
N LYS A 498 -1.35 -17.19 23.29
CA LYS A 498 0.10 -17.12 23.51
C LYS A 498 0.85 -17.37 22.20
N TYR A 499 0.37 -18.32 21.40
CA TYR A 499 0.95 -18.65 20.11
C TYR A 499 0.77 -17.50 19.09
N LEU A 500 -0.46 -17.01 18.93
CA LEU A 500 -0.78 -15.86 18.08
C LEU A 500 0.00 -14.60 18.49
N GLY A 501 0.28 -14.45 19.78
CA GLY A 501 1.10 -13.35 20.31
C GLY A 501 2.53 -13.33 19.74
N ARG A 502 3.12 -14.49 19.37
CA ARG A 502 4.42 -14.58 18.72
C ARG A 502 4.39 -14.01 17.31
N PHE A 503 3.23 -14.06 16.64
CA PHE A 503 2.99 -13.49 15.32
C PHE A 503 2.40 -12.06 15.38
N GLY A 504 2.46 -11.40 16.56
CA GLY A 504 1.99 -10.02 16.75
C GLY A 504 0.48 -9.83 16.77
N LEU A 505 -0.29 -10.93 16.89
CA LEU A 505 -1.73 -10.88 17.08
C LEU A 505 -2.04 -10.97 18.58
N GLN A 506 -1.91 -9.83 19.30
CA GLN A 506 -2.04 -9.74 20.76
C GLN A 506 -3.34 -9.05 21.18
N GLY A 507 -3.78 -9.33 22.42
CA GLY A 507 -4.93 -8.67 23.05
C GLY A 507 -6.23 -8.87 22.26
N ASP A 508 -6.91 -7.77 21.98
CA ASP A 508 -8.20 -7.76 21.28
C ASP A 508 -8.09 -8.15 19.80
N LEU A 509 -6.91 -7.97 19.19
CA LEU A 509 -6.69 -8.37 17.79
C LEU A 509 -6.89 -9.86 17.55
N ALA A 510 -6.55 -10.71 18.54
CA ALA A 510 -6.74 -12.16 18.44
C ALA A 510 -8.20 -12.58 18.60
N LEU A 511 -9.04 -11.73 19.20
CA LEU A 511 -10.47 -11.99 19.48
C LEU A 511 -11.40 -11.30 18.47
N ASN A 512 -10.86 -10.43 17.61
CA ASN A 512 -11.66 -9.78 16.58
C ASN A 512 -11.90 -10.74 15.41
N PRO A 513 -13.08 -10.67 14.75
CA PRO A 513 -13.34 -11.41 13.54
C PRO A 513 -12.26 -11.17 12.46
N ILE A 514 -11.89 -12.20 11.73
CA ILE A 514 -10.83 -12.17 10.71
C ILE A 514 -11.10 -11.08 9.66
N LYS A 515 -12.37 -10.79 9.34
CA LYS A 515 -12.75 -9.69 8.43
C LYS A 515 -12.27 -8.31 8.91
N CYS A 516 -12.15 -8.09 10.22
CA CYS A 516 -11.71 -6.83 10.82
C CYS A 516 -10.19 -6.67 10.84
N LEU A 517 -9.43 -7.73 10.54
CA LEU A 517 -7.98 -7.70 10.49
C LEU A 517 -7.51 -7.02 9.19
N SER A 518 -6.42 -6.25 9.28
CA SER A 518 -5.76 -5.70 8.09
C SER A 518 -5.12 -6.82 7.26
N GLY A 519 -4.81 -6.55 5.98
CA GLY A 519 -4.16 -7.52 5.09
C GLY A 519 -2.90 -8.14 5.71
N GLY A 520 -1.98 -7.33 6.25
CA GLY A 520 -0.78 -7.82 6.93
C GLY A 520 -1.06 -8.61 8.22
N GLN A 521 -2.16 -8.31 8.95
CA GLN A 521 -2.57 -9.11 10.11
C GLN A 521 -3.13 -10.47 9.68
N LYS A 522 -3.88 -10.52 8.58
CA LYS A 522 -4.36 -11.78 7.98
C LYS A 522 -3.19 -12.63 7.48
N SER A 523 -2.20 -12.03 6.83
CA SER A 523 -0.98 -12.74 6.41
C SER A 523 -0.23 -13.32 7.61
N ARG A 524 -0.10 -12.56 8.71
CA ARG A 524 0.52 -13.06 9.95
C ARG A 524 -0.28 -14.20 10.59
N LEU A 525 -1.61 -14.18 10.50
CA LEU A 525 -2.45 -15.31 10.93
C LEU A 525 -2.20 -16.54 10.05
N ALA A 526 -2.10 -16.37 8.72
CA ALA A 526 -1.78 -17.45 7.80
C ALA A 526 -0.39 -18.06 8.08
N PHE A 527 0.62 -17.23 8.38
CA PHE A 527 1.93 -17.73 8.80
C PHE A 527 1.87 -18.46 10.15
N ALA A 528 1.07 -17.99 11.10
CA ALA A 528 0.85 -18.68 12.36
C ALA A 528 0.21 -20.06 12.14
N GLU A 529 -0.77 -20.17 11.24
CA GLU A 529 -1.39 -21.43 10.83
C GLU A 529 -0.36 -22.40 10.21
N LEU A 530 0.43 -21.93 9.25
CA LEU A 530 1.47 -22.74 8.61
C LEU A 530 2.52 -23.27 9.61
N ALA A 531 2.98 -22.39 10.50
CA ALA A 531 3.96 -22.72 11.52
C ALA A 531 3.40 -23.67 12.60
N TRP A 532 2.07 -23.66 12.82
CA TRP A 532 1.41 -24.52 13.80
C TRP A 532 1.63 -26.01 13.54
N SER A 533 1.63 -26.39 12.26
CA SER A 533 1.82 -27.79 11.84
C SER A 533 3.28 -28.26 11.90
N SER A 534 4.25 -27.37 12.19
CA SER A 534 5.69 -27.65 12.15
C SER A 534 6.11 -28.44 10.89
N PRO A 535 5.91 -27.87 9.69
CA PRO A 535 6.13 -28.57 8.43
C PRO A 535 7.63 -28.84 8.20
N HIS A 536 7.95 -29.97 7.55
CA HIS A 536 9.30 -30.30 7.09
C HIS A 536 9.70 -29.47 5.87
N LEU A 537 8.74 -29.14 5.01
CA LEU A 537 8.94 -28.34 3.82
C LEU A 537 7.84 -27.26 3.72
N LEU A 538 8.27 -26.02 3.50
CA LEU A 538 7.40 -24.88 3.33
C LEU A 538 7.49 -24.41 1.87
N LEU A 539 6.35 -24.41 1.17
CA LEU A 539 6.20 -23.89 -0.18
C LEU A 539 5.55 -22.51 -0.11
N LEU A 540 6.25 -21.49 -0.58
CA LEU A 540 5.79 -20.10 -0.53
C LEU A 540 5.56 -19.58 -1.95
N ASP A 541 4.32 -19.18 -2.25
CA ASP A 541 3.92 -18.57 -3.52
C ASP A 541 3.61 -17.09 -3.27
N GLU A 542 4.50 -16.19 -3.72
CA GLU A 542 4.43 -14.74 -3.52
C GLU A 542 4.22 -14.33 -2.05
N PRO A 543 5.04 -14.81 -1.10
CA PRO A 543 4.78 -14.62 0.33
C PRO A 543 4.91 -13.17 0.79
N THR A 544 5.60 -12.33 0.03
CA THR A 544 5.84 -10.92 0.35
C THR A 544 4.63 -10.02 0.09
N ASN A 545 3.70 -10.47 -0.76
CA ASN A 545 2.47 -9.74 -1.01
C ASN A 545 1.69 -9.59 0.30
N HIS A 546 1.27 -8.37 0.61
CA HIS A 546 0.53 -8.00 1.83
C HIS A 546 1.31 -8.06 3.16
N LEU A 547 2.61 -8.43 3.15
CA LEU A 547 3.47 -8.28 4.32
C LEU A 547 4.00 -6.84 4.40
N ASP A 548 4.19 -6.36 5.64
CA ASP A 548 4.93 -5.13 5.85
C ASP A 548 6.44 -5.40 5.74
N GLU A 549 7.18 -4.34 5.49
CA GLU A 549 8.63 -4.40 5.30
C GLU A 549 9.35 -5.13 6.44
N GLN A 550 8.91 -4.91 7.68
CA GLN A 550 9.47 -5.59 8.86
C GLN A 550 9.23 -7.09 8.85
N SER A 551 8.06 -7.52 8.32
CA SER A 551 7.72 -8.95 8.20
C SER A 551 8.43 -9.63 7.01
N VAL A 552 8.79 -8.86 5.98
CA VAL A 552 9.55 -9.37 4.81
C VAL A 552 11.01 -9.61 5.16
N GLU A 553 11.62 -8.80 6.03
CA GLU A 553 13.02 -8.96 6.46
C GLU A 553 13.27 -10.20 7.32
N TRP A 554 12.22 -10.83 7.84
CA TRP A 554 12.26 -12.07 8.62
C TRP A 554 12.10 -13.33 7.77
#